data_ed4d44e8b4f2ff42324ec932d0e800ec
#
_entry.id   ed4d44e8b4f2ff42324ec932d0e800ec
#
_cell.length_a   1.000
_cell.length_b   1.000
_cell.length_c   1.000
_cell.angle_alpha   90.00
_cell.angle_beta   90.00
_cell.angle_gamma   90.00
#
_symmetry.space_group_name_H-M   'P 1'
#
loop_
_entity.id
_entity.type
_entity.pdbx_description
1 polymer ?
#
loop_
_entity_poly.entity_id
_entity_poly.type
_entity_poly.pdbx_seq_one_letter_code
_entity_poly.pdbx_strand_id
1 'polypeptide(L)'
;NIHWTLAKALRNMGHRVDVLSHSNLWLNNSDYLYPNRSSIRWGVLKNTFNLLKTLPQLRGYDVVQLVNPYFLELKPELLQYVFQYLKKNNKKIFLGGFEYDFYWIYMCLNKNALRYNDFYANGTFRDTIDNKMAIINWMHGFRGKLNRIIANNCNGIITSLYESYLAYQPYFSGKTKYIPFPIESLPHPQIPFKKIEKVKFYISLKHHREEWKGKDELYSALYKLYYRHPSACEIKQTVFTPYDECEHFMDGCDVMLDQLYSYS
;
A
#
# COMPACT_ATOMS: atom_id res chain seq x y z
N ASN A 1 2.05 8.85 4.29
CA ASN A 1 2.98 8.27 3.31
C ASN A 1 4.06 7.45 4.04
N ILE A 2 3.94 6.13 3.99
CA ILE A 2 4.77 5.15 4.71
C ILE A 2 6.27 5.37 4.48
N HIS A 3 6.67 5.59 3.24
CA HIS A 3 8.10 5.78 2.90
C HIS A 3 8.65 7.11 3.41
N TRP A 4 7.81 8.13 3.52
CA TRP A 4 8.19 9.40 4.11
C TRP A 4 8.38 9.30 5.63
N THR A 5 7.47 8.61 6.32
CA THR A 5 7.61 8.31 7.75
C THR A 5 8.89 7.52 8.03
N LEU A 6 9.18 6.49 7.21
CA LEU A 6 10.44 5.74 7.30
C LEU A 6 11.66 6.65 7.06
N ALA A 7 11.60 7.50 6.04
CA ALA A 7 12.71 8.42 5.73
C ALA A 7 12.97 9.41 6.87
N LYS A 8 11.92 9.99 7.47
CA LYS A 8 12.06 10.84 8.66
C LYS A 8 12.74 10.11 9.81
N ALA A 9 12.27 8.89 10.12
CA ALA A 9 12.83 8.10 11.21
C ALA A 9 14.31 7.78 10.98
N LEU A 10 14.68 7.37 9.78
CA LEU A 10 16.07 7.08 9.43
C LEU A 10 16.95 8.34 9.46
N ARG A 11 16.46 9.50 9.02
CA ARG A 11 17.16 10.79 9.13
C ARG A 11 17.40 11.18 10.58
N ASN A 12 16.41 10.97 11.44
CA ASN A 12 16.56 11.21 12.90
C ASN A 12 17.59 10.28 13.54
N MET A 13 17.85 9.11 12.95
CA MET A 13 18.92 8.19 13.35
C MET A 13 20.29 8.54 12.76
N GLY A 14 20.41 9.65 12.03
CA GLY A 14 21.65 10.14 11.42
C GLY A 14 21.97 9.59 10.04
N HIS A 15 21.04 8.88 9.38
CA HIS A 15 21.23 8.40 8.02
C HIS A 15 20.89 9.49 6.99
N ARG A 16 21.65 9.52 5.90
CA ARG A 16 21.28 10.31 4.71
C ARG A 16 20.25 9.52 3.91
N VAL A 17 19.06 10.08 3.73
CA VAL A 17 17.95 9.42 3.03
C VAL A 17 17.33 10.38 2.02
N ASP A 18 17.24 9.91 0.79
CA ASP A 18 16.57 10.60 -0.31
C ASP A 18 15.32 9.81 -0.72
N VAL A 19 14.21 10.49 -0.96
CA VAL A 19 12.93 9.88 -1.36
C VAL A 19 12.58 10.34 -2.77
N LEU A 20 12.53 9.40 -3.71
CA LEU A 20 12.07 9.67 -5.07
C LEU A 20 10.59 9.34 -5.18
N SER A 21 9.78 10.32 -5.55
CA SER A 21 8.33 10.17 -5.74
C SER A 21 7.90 10.75 -7.09
N HIS A 22 6.91 10.10 -7.71
CA HIS A 22 6.34 10.55 -8.98
C HIS A 22 5.38 11.74 -8.81
N SER A 23 4.68 11.82 -7.71
CA SER A 23 3.69 12.87 -7.44
C SER A 23 3.58 13.20 -5.97
N ASN A 24 3.30 14.47 -5.70
CA ASN A 24 3.01 15.00 -4.37
C ASN A 24 1.51 15.23 -4.15
N LEU A 25 0.65 14.35 -4.65
CA LEU A 25 -0.80 14.58 -4.68
C LEU A 25 -1.43 14.87 -3.32
N TRP A 26 -0.83 14.39 -2.23
CA TRP A 26 -1.44 14.47 -0.89
C TRP A 26 -0.57 15.13 0.18
N LEU A 27 0.76 15.08 0.01
CA LEU A 27 1.70 15.54 1.01
C LEU A 27 2.98 15.98 0.29
N ASN A 28 3.44 17.19 0.40
CA ASN A 28 4.65 17.74 -0.21
C ASN A 28 5.96 17.07 0.28
N ASN A 29 6.08 15.76 0.12
CA ASN A 29 6.99 14.90 0.85
C ASN A 29 7.98 14.12 -0.05
N SER A 30 8.66 14.76 -0.98
CA SER A 30 9.75 14.12 -1.72
C SER A 30 10.92 15.04 -1.96
N ASP A 31 12.10 14.46 -1.97
CA ASP A 31 13.36 15.18 -2.24
C ASP A 31 13.58 15.34 -3.74
N TYR A 32 13.11 14.38 -4.54
CA TYR A 32 13.17 14.39 -6.00
C TYR A 32 11.77 14.20 -6.56
N LEU A 33 11.26 15.27 -7.17
CA LEU A 33 10.00 15.23 -7.88
C LEU A 33 10.22 14.75 -9.29
N TYR A 34 9.60 13.64 -9.61
CA TYR A 34 9.40 13.26 -10.97
C TYR A 34 8.30 14.13 -11.58
N PRO A 35 8.55 14.86 -12.69
CA PRO A 35 7.56 15.83 -13.18
C PRO A 35 6.25 15.17 -13.55
N ASN A 36 5.20 15.88 -13.18
CA ASN A 36 3.81 15.50 -13.33
C ASN A 36 3.48 15.01 -14.74
N ARG A 37 2.65 13.99 -14.81
CA ARG A 37 2.12 13.39 -16.03
C ARG A 37 1.39 14.45 -16.85
N SER A 38 1.99 14.98 -17.91
CA SER A 38 1.19 15.64 -18.92
C SER A 38 0.47 14.56 -19.74
N SER A 39 -0.84 14.65 -19.85
CA SER A 39 -1.71 13.74 -20.61
C SER A 39 -1.45 13.75 -22.13
N ILE A 40 -0.47 14.50 -22.59
CA ILE A 40 -0.12 14.69 -23.99
C ILE A 40 1.00 13.73 -24.36
N ARG A 41 1.00 13.15 -25.56
CA ARG A 41 2.03 12.23 -26.10
C ARG A 41 3.48 12.71 -25.87
N TRP A 42 3.73 13.99 -25.89
CA TRP A 42 5.02 14.62 -25.60
C TRP A 42 5.43 14.54 -24.12
N GLY A 43 4.47 14.38 -23.20
CA GLY A 43 4.76 14.25 -21.77
C GLY A 43 5.45 12.94 -21.42
N VAL A 44 5.16 11.87 -22.12
CA VAL A 44 5.81 10.56 -21.88
C VAL A 44 7.30 10.64 -22.24
N LEU A 45 7.64 11.27 -23.37
CA LEU A 45 9.03 11.48 -23.79
C LEU A 45 9.77 12.40 -22.80
N LYS A 46 9.14 13.50 -22.39
CA LYS A 46 9.70 14.44 -21.40
C LYS A 46 9.93 13.74 -20.05
N ASN A 47 9.00 12.93 -19.59
CA ASN A 47 9.12 12.16 -18.34
C ASN A 47 10.26 11.14 -18.41
N THR A 48 10.37 10.40 -19.53
CA THR A 48 11.47 9.46 -19.74
C THR A 48 12.82 10.19 -19.77
N PHE A 49 12.91 11.33 -20.44
CA PHE A 49 14.12 12.12 -20.49
C PHE A 49 14.53 12.68 -19.12
N ASN A 50 13.57 13.17 -18.34
CA ASN A 50 13.82 13.66 -16.99
C ASN A 50 14.28 12.54 -16.05
N LEU A 51 13.70 11.34 -16.18
CA LEU A 51 14.19 10.19 -15.44
C LEU A 51 15.63 9.85 -15.81
N LEU A 52 15.96 9.81 -17.09
CA LEU A 52 17.33 9.56 -17.54
C LEU A 52 18.33 10.57 -16.96
N LYS A 53 17.93 11.85 -16.80
CA LYS A 53 18.74 12.87 -16.12
C LYS A 53 18.88 12.63 -14.61
N THR A 54 17.86 12.01 -13.98
CA THR A 54 17.87 11.73 -12.53
C THR A 54 18.64 10.44 -12.21
N LEU A 55 18.69 9.47 -13.12
CA LEU A 55 19.37 8.20 -12.90
C LEU A 55 20.82 8.33 -12.37
N PRO A 56 21.67 9.21 -12.89
CA PRO A 56 23.03 9.36 -12.37
C PRO A 56 23.09 9.77 -10.89
N GLN A 57 22.04 10.42 -10.38
CA GLN A 57 21.93 10.81 -8.97
C GLN A 57 21.55 9.62 -8.06
N LEU A 58 20.97 8.56 -8.64
CA LEU A 58 20.52 7.36 -7.93
C LEU A 58 21.63 6.30 -7.84
N ARG A 59 22.85 6.70 -7.60
CA ARG A 59 24.03 5.82 -7.47
C ARG A 59 24.79 6.08 -6.17
N GLY A 60 25.51 5.07 -5.71
CA GLY A 60 26.37 5.19 -4.54
C GLY A 60 25.64 5.04 -3.21
N TYR A 61 24.38 4.62 -3.23
CA TYR A 61 23.64 4.33 -2.00
C TYR A 61 24.04 2.98 -1.41
N ASP A 62 24.10 2.93 -0.09
CA ASP A 62 24.27 1.66 0.62
C ASP A 62 23.02 0.78 0.50
N VAL A 63 21.85 1.40 0.50
CA VAL A 63 20.55 0.74 0.39
C VAL A 63 19.63 1.50 -0.55
N VAL A 64 18.99 0.79 -1.46
CA VAL A 64 17.85 1.27 -2.27
C VAL A 64 16.65 0.41 -1.94
N GLN A 65 15.55 1.01 -1.54
CA GLN A 65 14.27 0.33 -1.33
C GLN A 65 13.30 0.68 -2.45
N LEU A 66 12.86 -0.33 -3.19
CA LEU A 66 11.80 -0.20 -4.18
C LEU A 66 10.45 -0.35 -3.49
N VAL A 67 9.50 0.57 -3.73
CA VAL A 67 8.18 0.54 -3.10
C VAL A 67 7.36 -0.69 -3.49
N ASN A 68 7.45 -1.08 -4.75
CA ASN A 68 6.85 -2.30 -5.31
C ASN A 68 7.62 -2.68 -6.59
N PRO A 69 7.29 -3.79 -7.27
CA PRO A 69 7.96 -4.15 -8.53
C PRO A 69 7.75 -3.15 -9.66
N TYR A 70 6.67 -2.36 -9.61
CA TYR A 70 6.38 -1.29 -10.57
C TYR A 70 6.68 0.08 -9.96
N PHE A 71 7.93 0.25 -9.50
CA PHE A 71 8.42 1.34 -8.65
C PHE A 71 8.52 2.72 -9.32
N LEU A 72 8.35 2.82 -10.62
CA LEU A 72 8.24 4.07 -11.38
C LEU A 72 7.18 3.92 -12.48
N GLU A 73 6.51 5.01 -12.84
CA GLU A 73 5.50 5.00 -13.92
C GLU A 73 6.12 4.97 -15.33
N LEU A 74 6.86 3.93 -15.62
CA LEU A 74 7.43 3.63 -16.93
C LEU A 74 6.87 2.32 -17.47
N LYS A 75 7.09 2.09 -18.78
CA LYS A 75 6.83 0.75 -19.32
C LYS A 75 7.65 -0.29 -18.55
N PRO A 76 7.08 -1.44 -18.18
CA PRO A 76 7.78 -2.47 -17.39
C PRO A 76 9.09 -2.94 -18.03
N GLU A 77 9.17 -2.92 -19.36
CA GLU A 77 10.38 -3.25 -20.12
C GLU A 77 11.52 -2.29 -19.83
N LEU A 78 11.21 -0.98 -19.71
CA LEU A 78 12.21 0.04 -19.35
C LEU A 78 12.59 -0.05 -17.87
N LEU A 79 11.65 -0.37 -17.00
CA LEU A 79 11.93 -0.57 -15.57
C LEU A 79 12.94 -1.69 -15.32
N GLN A 80 12.96 -2.71 -16.14
CA GLN A 80 13.99 -3.76 -16.05
C GLN A 80 15.41 -3.18 -16.21
N TYR A 81 15.61 -2.26 -17.15
CA TYR A 81 16.93 -1.63 -17.35
C TYR A 81 17.25 -0.66 -16.19
N VAL A 82 16.25 0.08 -15.69
CA VAL A 82 16.44 0.92 -14.51
C VAL A 82 16.83 0.08 -13.30
N PHE A 83 16.16 -1.03 -13.06
CA PHE A 83 16.51 -1.97 -11.98
C PHE A 83 17.96 -2.49 -12.12
N GLN A 84 18.37 -2.88 -13.32
CA GLN A 84 19.74 -3.32 -13.56
C GLN A 84 20.76 -2.20 -13.29
N TYR A 85 20.44 -0.97 -13.69
CA TYR A 85 21.27 0.19 -13.40
C TYR A 85 21.39 0.42 -11.89
N LEU A 86 20.28 0.42 -11.15
CA LEU A 86 20.29 0.56 -9.70
C LEU A 86 21.10 -0.54 -9.02
N LYS A 87 20.93 -1.79 -9.46
CA LYS A 87 21.66 -2.94 -8.91
C LYS A 87 23.16 -2.85 -9.15
N LYS A 88 23.58 -2.33 -10.29
CA LYS A 88 25.00 -2.17 -10.65
C LYS A 88 25.67 -1.05 -9.85
N ASN A 89 24.94 -0.01 -9.53
CA ASN A 89 25.49 1.25 -8.99
C ASN A 89 25.22 1.47 -7.51
N ASN A 90 24.60 0.52 -6.81
CA ASN A 90 24.30 0.61 -5.38
C ASN A 90 24.66 -0.70 -4.67
N LYS A 91 24.87 -0.67 -3.34
CA LYS A 91 25.35 -1.86 -2.62
C LYS A 91 24.25 -2.91 -2.39
N LYS A 92 23.06 -2.49 -1.96
CA LYS A 92 21.94 -3.39 -1.66
C LYS A 92 20.63 -2.84 -2.20
N ILE A 93 19.79 -3.73 -2.75
CA ILE A 93 18.43 -3.39 -3.19
C ILE A 93 17.44 -4.26 -2.43
N PHE A 94 16.44 -3.62 -1.83
CA PHE A 94 15.31 -4.28 -1.20
C PHE A 94 14.04 -4.03 -2.03
N LEU A 95 13.25 -5.08 -2.18
CA LEU A 95 11.93 -5.01 -2.82
C LEU A 95 10.86 -4.89 -1.75
N GLY A 96 9.97 -3.91 -1.87
CA GLY A 96 8.72 -3.82 -1.13
C GLY A 96 7.62 -4.67 -1.78
N GLY A 97 7.05 -5.58 -1.03
CA GLY A 97 5.83 -6.30 -1.38
C GLY A 97 4.66 -5.68 -0.61
N PHE A 98 4.24 -4.45 -1.01
CA PHE A 98 3.26 -3.66 -0.26
C PHE A 98 1.93 -3.49 -0.97
N GLU A 99 1.85 -3.87 -2.23
CA GLU A 99 0.68 -3.69 -3.09
C GLU A 99 0.48 -4.90 -3.99
N TYR A 100 -0.46 -4.79 -4.94
CA TYR A 100 -0.70 -5.80 -5.96
C TYR A 100 0.56 -6.09 -6.76
N ASP A 101 0.97 -7.36 -6.75
CA ASP A 101 2.08 -7.86 -7.52
C ASP A 101 1.84 -9.31 -7.99
N PHE A 102 2.79 -9.89 -8.71
CA PHE A 102 2.68 -11.24 -9.24
C PHE A 102 2.48 -12.29 -8.12
N TYR A 103 3.26 -12.26 -7.05
CA TYR A 103 3.23 -13.30 -6.02
C TYR A 103 1.96 -13.22 -5.19
N TRP A 104 1.52 -12.01 -4.85
CA TRP A 104 0.28 -11.79 -4.12
C TRP A 104 -0.94 -12.23 -4.93
N ILE A 105 -1.05 -11.82 -6.22
CA ILE A 105 -2.15 -12.22 -7.09
C ILE A 105 -2.13 -13.72 -7.34
N TYR A 106 -0.95 -14.30 -7.59
CA TYR A 106 -0.81 -15.74 -7.77
C TYR A 106 -1.31 -16.54 -6.56
N MET A 107 -0.97 -16.11 -5.36
CA MET A 107 -1.49 -16.71 -4.12
C MET A 107 -3.00 -16.53 -4.01
N CYS A 108 -3.53 -15.33 -4.26
CA CYS A 108 -4.96 -15.04 -4.16
C CYS A 108 -5.81 -15.81 -5.17
N LEU A 109 -5.27 -16.15 -6.34
CA LEU A 109 -5.96 -16.98 -7.33
C LEU A 109 -6.13 -18.44 -6.87
N ASN A 110 -5.35 -18.89 -5.89
CA ASN A 110 -5.63 -20.10 -5.15
C ASN A 110 -6.66 -19.79 -4.06
N LYS A 111 -7.94 -20.06 -4.33
CA LYS A 111 -9.07 -19.77 -3.43
C LYS A 111 -8.96 -20.34 -2.01
N ASN A 112 -8.08 -21.31 -1.79
CA ASN A 112 -7.86 -21.95 -0.50
C ASN A 112 -6.64 -21.37 0.24
N ALA A 113 -5.85 -20.48 -0.38
CA ALA A 113 -4.67 -19.91 0.26
C ALA A 113 -5.00 -18.92 1.37
N LEU A 114 -6.07 -18.14 1.18
CA LEU A 114 -6.57 -17.17 2.16
C LEU A 114 -8.09 -17.33 2.28
N ARG A 115 -8.59 -17.21 3.49
CA ARG A 115 -10.04 -17.23 3.75
C ARG A 115 -10.76 -16.07 3.05
N TYR A 116 -10.13 -14.91 3.01
CA TYR A 116 -10.62 -13.70 2.36
C TYR A 116 -9.54 -13.16 1.43
N ASN A 117 -9.91 -12.72 0.25
CA ASN A 117 -9.02 -11.98 -0.66
C ASN A 117 -9.86 -11.20 -1.68
N ASP A 118 -9.19 -10.34 -2.45
CA ASP A 118 -9.87 -9.46 -3.42
C ASP A 118 -10.44 -10.22 -4.63
N PHE A 119 -10.00 -11.45 -4.90
CA PHE A 119 -10.41 -12.23 -6.06
C PHE A 119 -11.57 -13.18 -5.78
N TYR A 120 -11.82 -13.52 -4.52
CA TYR A 120 -12.89 -14.45 -4.14
C TYR A 120 -13.73 -13.90 -2.99
N ALA A 121 -15.05 -14.05 -3.12
CA ALA A 121 -16.02 -13.84 -2.05
C ALA A 121 -16.82 -15.13 -1.88
N ASN A 122 -16.87 -15.68 -0.67
CA ASN A 122 -17.59 -16.92 -0.35
C ASN A 122 -17.29 -18.07 -1.33
N GLY A 123 -16.02 -18.19 -1.76
CA GLY A 123 -15.57 -19.21 -2.70
C GLY A 123 -15.91 -18.95 -4.17
N THR A 124 -16.59 -17.84 -4.48
CA THR A 124 -16.93 -17.44 -5.85
C THR A 124 -15.96 -16.36 -6.32
N PHE A 125 -15.46 -16.50 -7.56
CA PHE A 125 -14.58 -15.51 -8.16
C PHE A 125 -15.32 -14.18 -8.39
N ARG A 126 -14.70 -13.09 -7.98
CA ARG A 126 -15.21 -11.72 -8.21
C ARG A 126 -14.86 -11.27 -9.63
N ASP A 127 -15.80 -11.41 -10.55
CA ASP A 127 -15.62 -11.10 -11.96
C ASP A 127 -15.70 -9.58 -12.24
N THR A 128 -14.78 -8.82 -11.62
CA THR A 128 -14.68 -7.37 -11.83
C THR A 128 -13.68 -7.05 -12.95
N ILE A 129 -13.82 -5.86 -13.54
CA ILE A 129 -12.86 -5.35 -14.54
C ILE A 129 -11.47 -5.22 -13.91
N ASP A 130 -11.39 -4.74 -12.67
CA ASP A 130 -10.13 -4.55 -11.96
C ASP A 130 -9.39 -5.88 -11.74
N ASN A 131 -10.10 -6.93 -11.34
CA ASN A 131 -9.51 -8.26 -11.16
C ASN A 131 -9.03 -8.86 -12.48
N LYS A 132 -9.82 -8.72 -13.55
CA LYS A 132 -9.40 -9.14 -14.89
C LYS A 132 -8.13 -8.40 -15.34
N MET A 133 -8.09 -7.09 -15.17
CA MET A 133 -6.93 -6.27 -15.53
C MET A 133 -5.71 -6.59 -14.66
N ALA A 134 -5.90 -6.87 -13.38
CA ALA A 134 -4.83 -7.31 -12.49
C ALA A 134 -4.22 -8.64 -12.97
N ILE A 135 -5.06 -9.62 -13.30
CA ILE A 135 -4.61 -10.91 -13.85
C ILE A 135 -3.85 -10.71 -15.17
N ILE A 136 -4.41 -9.95 -16.12
CA ILE A 136 -3.76 -9.68 -17.41
C ILE A 136 -2.38 -9.04 -17.19
N ASN A 137 -2.30 -8.00 -16.37
CA ASN A 137 -1.07 -7.24 -16.18
C ASN A 137 0.01 -8.02 -15.42
N TRP A 138 -0.38 -8.76 -14.38
CA TRP A 138 0.57 -9.39 -13.48
C TRP A 138 0.81 -10.87 -13.77
N MET A 139 -0.21 -11.63 -14.20
CA MET A 139 -0.03 -13.05 -14.49
C MET A 139 0.47 -13.30 -15.92
N HIS A 140 -0.03 -12.52 -16.89
CA HIS A 140 0.28 -12.69 -18.31
C HIS A 140 1.14 -11.56 -18.89
N GLY A 141 1.16 -10.39 -18.24
CA GLY A 141 1.88 -9.22 -18.70
C GLY A 141 3.35 -9.18 -18.28
N PHE A 142 4.07 -8.19 -18.83
CA PHE A 142 5.48 -7.97 -18.52
C PHE A 142 5.70 -7.52 -17.06
N ARG A 143 4.69 -6.96 -16.38
CA ARG A 143 4.77 -6.60 -14.97
C ARG A 143 5.10 -7.81 -14.08
N GLY A 144 4.45 -8.93 -14.31
CA GLY A 144 4.74 -10.16 -13.57
C GLY A 144 6.13 -10.73 -13.88
N LYS A 145 6.59 -10.62 -15.14
CA LYS A 145 7.96 -10.97 -15.49
C LYS A 145 8.97 -10.09 -14.77
N LEU A 146 8.74 -8.79 -14.75
CA LEU A 146 9.58 -7.82 -14.04
C LEU A 146 9.64 -8.11 -12.55
N ASN A 147 8.48 -8.36 -11.90
CA ASN A 147 8.43 -8.71 -10.49
C ASN A 147 9.30 -9.94 -10.17
N ARG A 148 9.18 -11.01 -10.97
CA ARG A 148 10.01 -12.21 -10.80
C ARG A 148 11.49 -11.92 -10.98
N ILE A 149 11.87 -11.09 -11.95
CA ILE A 149 13.26 -10.66 -12.16
C ILE A 149 13.77 -9.91 -10.93
N ILE A 150 13.02 -8.91 -10.43
CA ILE A 150 13.43 -8.13 -9.28
C ILE A 150 13.51 -9.01 -8.03
N ALA A 151 12.46 -9.79 -7.75
CA ALA A 151 12.40 -10.66 -6.58
C ALA A 151 13.56 -11.67 -6.53
N ASN A 152 13.94 -12.26 -7.67
CA ASN A 152 15.09 -13.16 -7.72
C ASN A 152 16.42 -12.43 -7.50
N ASN A 153 16.54 -11.19 -7.93
CA ASN A 153 17.81 -10.45 -8.00
C ASN A 153 18.02 -9.40 -6.92
N CYS A 154 17.03 -9.09 -6.09
CA CYS A 154 17.17 -8.19 -4.93
C CYS A 154 17.86 -8.88 -3.75
N ASN A 155 18.39 -8.09 -2.82
CA ASN A 155 19.06 -8.58 -1.63
C ASN A 155 18.09 -9.02 -0.54
N GLY A 156 16.87 -8.46 -0.51
CA GLY A 156 15.83 -8.81 0.44
C GLY A 156 14.47 -8.32 -0.02
N ILE A 157 13.43 -8.89 0.56
CA ILE A 157 12.03 -8.55 0.30
C ILE A 157 11.41 -8.16 1.63
N ILE A 158 10.83 -6.96 1.69
CA ILE A 158 10.15 -6.42 2.85
C ILE A 158 8.65 -6.45 2.57
N THR A 159 7.88 -7.08 3.44
CA THR A 159 6.42 -7.10 3.37
C THR A 159 5.88 -6.53 4.67
N SER A 160 4.86 -5.68 4.59
CA SER A 160 4.29 -5.03 5.76
C SER A 160 2.87 -5.49 6.09
N LEU A 161 2.27 -6.27 5.19
CA LEU A 161 1.02 -6.98 5.37
C LEU A 161 1.30 -8.47 5.48
N TYR A 162 0.60 -9.15 6.38
CA TYR A 162 0.83 -10.57 6.62
C TYR A 162 0.52 -11.44 5.40
N GLU A 163 -0.53 -11.12 4.66
CA GLU A 163 -0.86 -11.80 3.40
C GLU A 163 0.24 -11.64 2.34
N SER A 164 0.86 -10.46 2.24
CA SER A 164 2.00 -10.26 1.34
C SER A 164 3.21 -11.08 1.78
N TYR A 165 3.43 -11.22 3.09
CA TYR A 165 4.46 -12.11 3.62
C TYR A 165 4.21 -13.56 3.20
N LEU A 166 2.99 -14.05 3.37
CA LEU A 166 2.60 -15.40 2.95
C LEU A 166 2.77 -15.63 1.44
N ALA A 167 2.59 -14.58 0.62
CA ALA A 167 2.77 -14.69 -0.82
C ALA A 167 4.23 -14.88 -1.25
N TYR A 168 5.17 -14.24 -0.57
CA TYR A 168 6.59 -14.28 -0.91
C TYR A 168 7.39 -15.36 -0.19
N GLN A 169 7.05 -15.65 1.05
CA GLN A 169 7.80 -16.53 1.94
C GLN A 169 8.06 -17.93 1.35
N PRO A 170 7.10 -18.60 0.67
CA PRO A 170 7.34 -19.93 0.11
C PRO A 170 8.41 -19.97 -0.97
N TYR A 171 8.63 -18.85 -1.68
CA TYR A 171 9.59 -18.76 -2.79
C TYR A 171 10.93 -18.16 -2.35
N PHE A 172 10.93 -17.34 -1.30
CA PHE A 172 12.09 -16.54 -0.89
C PHE A 172 12.26 -16.52 0.63
N SER A 173 12.13 -17.67 1.29
CA SER A 173 12.18 -17.80 2.76
C SER A 173 13.44 -17.19 3.38
N GLY A 174 14.60 -17.33 2.70
CA GLY A 174 15.89 -16.83 3.19
C GLY A 174 16.04 -15.29 3.13
N LYS A 175 15.19 -14.59 2.39
CA LYS A 175 15.32 -13.13 2.20
C LYS A 175 14.04 -12.33 2.35
N THR A 176 12.89 -12.96 2.65
CA THR A 176 11.63 -12.28 2.94
C THR A 176 11.52 -12.01 4.43
N LYS A 177 11.19 -10.76 4.77
CA LYS A 177 10.96 -10.33 6.15
C LYS A 177 9.63 -9.61 6.25
N TYR A 178 8.84 -9.99 7.27
CA TYR A 178 7.66 -9.26 7.68
C TYR A 178 8.07 -8.11 8.60
N ILE A 179 7.86 -6.89 8.16
CA ILE A 179 8.16 -5.67 8.90
C ILE A 179 6.93 -4.77 8.79
N PRO A 180 6.17 -4.56 9.87
CA PRO A 180 5.00 -3.68 9.86
C PRO A 180 5.30 -2.28 9.35
N PHE A 181 4.29 -1.61 8.82
CA PHE A 181 4.43 -0.23 8.36
C PHE A 181 4.87 0.69 9.50
N PRO A 182 5.84 1.58 9.26
CA PRO A 182 6.22 2.57 10.25
C PRO A 182 5.08 3.56 10.48
N ILE A 183 4.80 3.86 11.73
CA ILE A 183 3.85 4.89 12.15
C ILE A 183 4.60 5.99 12.91
N GLU A 184 4.14 7.23 12.81
CA GLU A 184 4.64 8.30 13.65
C GLU A 184 4.10 8.06 15.08
N SER A 185 4.99 8.07 16.07
CA SER A 185 4.58 8.02 17.46
C SER A 185 3.95 9.36 17.81
N LEU A 186 2.64 9.39 17.91
CA LEU A 186 1.94 10.52 18.50
C LEU A 186 2.05 10.40 20.03
N PRO A 187 2.22 11.52 20.76
CA PRO A 187 2.09 11.49 22.20
C PRO A 187 0.67 11.00 22.52
N HIS A 188 0.58 9.77 23.03
CA HIS A 188 -0.71 9.26 23.50
C HIS A 188 -1.10 10.02 24.78
N PRO A 189 -2.14 10.84 24.76
CA PRO A 189 -2.74 11.24 26.00
C PRO A 189 -3.16 9.94 26.71
N GLN A 190 -2.73 9.77 27.95
CA GLN A 190 -3.28 8.70 28.78
C GLN A 190 -4.78 9.02 28.95
N ILE A 191 -5.60 8.38 28.13
CA ILE A 191 -7.04 8.52 28.24
C ILE A 191 -7.42 7.74 29.49
N PRO A 192 -7.83 8.43 30.58
CA PRO A 192 -8.26 7.73 31.78
C PRO A 192 -9.46 6.85 31.40
N PHE A 193 -9.50 5.64 31.93
CA PHE A 193 -10.65 4.75 31.81
C PHE A 193 -11.90 5.50 32.35
N LYS A 194 -12.67 6.09 31.45
CA LYS A 194 -13.99 6.65 31.77
C LYS A 194 -15.04 5.58 31.52
N LYS A 195 -16.03 5.51 32.43
CA LYS A 195 -17.23 4.73 32.16
C LYS A 195 -17.88 5.30 30.90
N ILE A 196 -17.88 4.51 29.83
CA ILE A 196 -18.49 4.91 28.56
C ILE A 196 -19.99 4.72 28.72
N GLU A 197 -20.75 5.83 28.75
CA GLU A 197 -22.21 5.78 28.79
C GLU A 197 -22.79 5.43 27.42
N LYS A 198 -22.14 5.91 26.34
CA LYS A 198 -22.54 5.71 24.95
C LYS A 198 -21.32 5.47 24.09
N VAL A 199 -21.25 4.29 23.44
CA VAL A 199 -20.15 3.92 22.56
C VAL A 199 -20.31 4.63 21.22
N LYS A 200 -19.29 5.37 20.80
CA LYS A 200 -19.25 6.10 19.53
C LYS A 200 -18.48 5.32 18.49
N PHE A 201 -19.19 4.89 17.46
CA PHE A 201 -18.63 4.17 16.32
C PHE A 201 -18.34 5.12 15.18
N TYR A 202 -17.20 4.94 14.53
CA TYR A 202 -16.85 5.61 13.29
C TYR A 202 -16.77 4.61 12.13
N ILE A 203 -17.39 4.94 11.00
CA ILE A 203 -17.29 4.19 9.75
C ILE A 203 -17.12 5.15 8.57
N SER A 204 -16.11 4.90 7.72
CA SER A 204 -15.87 5.67 6.49
C SER A 204 -16.38 4.90 5.28
N LEU A 205 -17.21 5.55 4.48
CA LEU A 205 -17.75 5.01 3.23
C LEU A 205 -16.99 5.62 2.04
N LYS A 206 -16.33 4.77 1.25
CA LYS A 206 -15.66 5.18 -0.01
C LYS A 206 -16.27 4.38 -1.16
N HIS A 207 -16.91 5.05 -2.10
CA HIS A 207 -17.74 4.44 -3.17
C HIS A 207 -17.08 3.40 -4.09
N HIS A 208 -15.76 3.17 -4.08
CA HIS A 208 -15.15 2.29 -5.08
C HIS A 208 -14.44 1.03 -4.53
N ARG A 209 -14.50 0.79 -3.21
CA ARG A 209 -13.86 -0.39 -2.59
C ARG A 209 -14.70 -1.01 -1.46
N GLU A 210 -15.99 -0.74 -1.44
CA GLU A 210 -16.89 -1.12 -0.34
C GLU A 210 -17.04 -2.64 -0.25
N GLU A 211 -17.21 -3.31 -1.39
CA GLU A 211 -17.33 -4.77 -1.44
C GLU A 211 -16.09 -5.50 -0.91
N TRP A 212 -14.90 -4.97 -1.20
CA TRP A 212 -13.64 -5.60 -0.77
C TRP A 212 -13.37 -5.44 0.72
N LYS A 213 -13.90 -4.36 1.29
CA LYS A 213 -13.78 -4.08 2.73
C LYS A 213 -14.89 -4.73 3.56
N GLY A 214 -15.91 -5.31 2.94
CA GLY A 214 -17.08 -5.85 3.64
C GLY A 214 -17.89 -4.76 4.34
N LYS A 215 -17.98 -3.59 3.71
CA LYS A 215 -18.66 -2.43 4.31
C LYS A 215 -20.13 -2.66 4.50
N ASP A 216 -20.80 -3.34 3.58
CA ASP A 216 -22.22 -3.65 3.66
C ASP A 216 -22.54 -4.51 4.87
N GLU A 217 -21.71 -5.51 5.15
CA GLU A 217 -21.85 -6.38 6.31
C GLU A 217 -21.58 -5.61 7.61
N LEU A 218 -20.50 -4.81 7.64
CA LEU A 218 -20.17 -3.97 8.79
C LEU A 218 -21.28 -2.95 9.07
N TYR A 219 -21.79 -2.30 8.02
CA TYR A 219 -22.87 -1.34 8.11
C TYR A 219 -24.15 -2.00 8.62
N SER A 220 -24.54 -3.13 8.03
CA SER A 220 -25.71 -3.89 8.47
C SER A 220 -25.61 -4.31 9.93
N ALA A 221 -24.44 -4.79 10.36
CA ALA A 221 -24.22 -5.19 11.76
C ALA A 221 -24.29 -3.98 12.71
N LEU A 222 -23.67 -2.87 12.33
CA LEU A 222 -23.65 -1.64 13.13
C LEU A 222 -25.07 -1.06 13.31
N TYR A 223 -25.86 -1.00 12.23
CA TYR A 223 -27.23 -0.50 12.33
C TYR A 223 -28.15 -1.45 13.10
N LYS A 224 -28.00 -2.77 12.97
CA LYS A 224 -28.71 -3.72 13.82
C LYS A 224 -28.39 -3.51 15.30
N LEU A 225 -27.14 -3.23 15.64
CA LEU A 225 -26.73 -2.91 17.00
C LEU A 225 -27.38 -1.59 17.48
N TYR A 226 -27.30 -0.55 16.64
CA TYR A 226 -27.89 0.75 16.94
C TYR A 226 -29.41 0.67 17.19
N TYR A 227 -30.17 -0.05 16.34
CA TYR A 227 -31.62 -0.20 16.51
C TYR A 227 -32.00 -0.99 17.77
N ARG A 228 -31.14 -1.92 18.20
CA ARG A 228 -31.38 -2.69 19.45
C ARG A 228 -31.02 -1.87 20.69
N HIS A 229 -30.06 -0.99 20.59
CA HIS A 229 -29.50 -0.25 21.75
C HIS A 229 -29.27 1.24 21.41
N PRO A 230 -30.32 2.00 21.05
CA PRO A 230 -30.16 3.36 20.55
C PRO A 230 -29.63 4.35 21.62
N SER A 231 -29.86 4.07 22.91
CA SER A 231 -29.34 4.87 24.03
C SER A 231 -27.84 4.59 24.31
N ALA A 232 -27.33 3.43 23.90
CA ALA A 232 -25.97 3.00 24.20
C ALA A 232 -24.99 3.19 23.02
N CYS A 233 -25.48 3.52 21.83
CA CYS A 233 -24.67 3.64 20.60
C CYS A 233 -24.85 4.99 19.91
N GLU A 234 -23.76 5.50 19.35
CA GLU A 234 -23.75 6.63 18.43
C GLU A 234 -22.95 6.24 17.19
N ILE A 235 -23.44 6.61 16.00
CA ILE A 235 -22.76 6.31 14.74
C ILE A 235 -22.33 7.61 14.09
N LYS A 236 -21.03 7.76 13.85
CA LYS A 236 -20.46 8.80 13.01
C LYS A 236 -20.02 8.17 11.69
N GLN A 237 -20.42 8.79 10.59
CA GLN A 237 -20.04 8.32 9.25
C GLN A 237 -19.54 9.45 8.40
N THR A 238 -18.58 9.16 7.53
CA THR A 238 -18.09 10.08 6.50
C THR A 238 -18.18 9.43 5.12
N VAL A 239 -18.43 10.28 4.11
CA VAL A 239 -18.50 9.87 2.71
C VAL A 239 -17.63 10.83 1.91
N PHE A 240 -16.61 10.30 1.20
CA PHE A 240 -15.67 11.12 0.38
C PHE A 240 -15.05 12.32 1.10
N THR A 241 -14.72 12.14 2.34
CA THR A 241 -14.16 13.22 3.16
C THR A 241 -12.63 13.23 3.02
N PRO A 242 -11.98 14.41 2.88
CA PRO A 242 -10.53 14.54 2.95
C PRO A 242 -9.95 13.94 4.24
N TYR A 243 -8.69 13.48 4.18
CA TYR A 243 -8.09 12.77 5.31
C TYR A 243 -8.08 13.62 6.60
N ASP A 244 -7.72 14.89 6.49
CA ASP A 244 -7.64 15.81 7.63
C ASP A 244 -8.99 15.98 8.33
N GLU A 245 -10.08 16.03 7.56
CA GLU A 245 -11.43 16.06 8.11
C GLU A 245 -11.84 14.71 8.70
N CYS A 246 -11.42 13.58 8.06
CA CYS A 246 -11.66 12.25 8.63
C CYS A 246 -11.02 12.10 10.02
N GLU A 247 -9.82 12.64 10.22
CA GLU A 247 -9.13 12.61 11.50
C GLU A 247 -9.96 13.31 12.59
N HIS A 248 -10.53 14.47 12.31
CA HIS A 248 -11.45 15.17 13.24
C HIS A 248 -12.72 14.36 13.53
N PHE A 249 -13.26 13.62 12.54
CA PHE A 249 -14.42 12.76 12.80
C PHE A 249 -14.07 11.53 13.63
N MET A 250 -12.84 11.01 13.50
CA MET A 250 -12.35 9.91 14.32
C MET A 250 -12.09 10.34 15.76
N ASP A 251 -11.73 11.61 15.97
CA ASP A 251 -11.53 12.15 17.30
C ASP A 251 -12.79 12.04 18.16
N GLY A 252 -12.62 11.47 19.34
CA GLY A 252 -13.72 11.22 20.26
C GLY A 252 -14.66 10.09 19.87
N CYS A 253 -14.26 9.21 18.92
CA CYS A 253 -14.87 7.91 18.70
C CYS A 253 -14.14 6.84 19.52
N ASP A 254 -14.90 5.84 19.96
CA ASP A 254 -14.38 4.73 20.77
C ASP A 254 -14.00 3.52 19.92
N VAL A 255 -14.67 3.34 18.77
CA VAL A 255 -14.52 2.21 17.88
C VAL A 255 -14.51 2.67 16.42
N MET A 256 -13.50 2.23 15.66
CA MET A 256 -13.44 2.41 14.21
C MET A 256 -13.72 1.09 13.51
N LEU A 257 -14.62 1.11 12.50
CA LEU A 257 -14.90 0.00 11.62
C LEU A 257 -14.27 0.27 10.25
N ASP A 258 -13.14 -0.37 9.95
CA ASP A 258 -12.43 -0.14 8.68
C ASP A 258 -12.71 -1.24 7.66
N GLN A 259 -12.40 -2.49 7.98
CA GLN A 259 -12.52 -3.58 7.00
C GLN A 259 -12.75 -4.94 7.66
N LEU A 260 -13.50 -5.82 6.94
CA LEU A 260 -13.83 -7.17 7.39
C LEU A 260 -12.96 -8.22 6.69
N TYR A 261 -12.57 -8.00 5.43
CA TYR A 261 -11.94 -8.99 4.56
C TYR A 261 -10.44 -8.75 4.35
N SER A 262 -9.73 -8.37 5.41
CA SER A 262 -8.28 -8.21 5.40
C SER A 262 -7.65 -8.90 6.61
N TYR A 263 -6.41 -9.32 6.46
CA TYR A 263 -5.59 -9.93 7.52
C TYR A 263 -4.67 -8.93 8.21
N SER A 264 -4.70 -7.68 7.82
CA SER A 264 -3.83 -6.60 8.33
C SER A 264 -4.63 -5.42 8.83
#